data_35905bf8cbd1a60add7bc23ce7dc92f1
#
_entry.id   35905bf8cbd1a60add7bc23ce7dc92f1
#
_cell.length_a   1.000
_cell.length_b   1.000
_cell.length_c   1.000
_cell.angle_alpha   90.00
_cell.angle_beta   90.00
_cell.angle_gamma   90.00
#
_symmetry.space_group_name_H-M   'P 1'
#
loop_
_entity.id
_entity.type
_entity.pdbx_description
1 polymer ?
#
loop_
_entity_poly.entity_id
_entity_poly.type
_entity_poly.pdbx_seq_one_letter_code
_entity_poly.pdbx_strand_id
1 'polypeptide(L)'
;MKNNNLFSFLILIVLRAGVYFIVQTVRDASQAAAAPFQQVNQANQALQTQVSNLLNPTPTIIPDPVTYINEIRALARLETIQYSVEKVITGETGGGTFDALFGDKILFVGHGTVIAGIDMEKLRPEHMRFENGVLTVQLPPAEIFIATLDNEKSYVYNRDTGLLAKPDPNLETLVRQSAEQEILKAALEDGILEQAQINAEAYLFKFFTALGFPNTIFADNPF
;
A
#
# COMPACT_ATOMS: atom_id res chain seq x y z
N MET A 1 -55.99 45.57 -64.74
CA MET A 1 -56.28 44.26 -64.03
C MET A 1 -54.99 43.53 -63.64
N LYS A 2 -54.15 44.13 -62.77
CA LYS A 2 -52.84 43.49 -62.40
C LYS A 2 -52.58 43.40 -60.89
N ASN A 3 -53.50 43.85 -60.03
CA ASN A 3 -53.25 43.90 -58.57
C ASN A 3 -53.90 42.78 -57.76
N ASN A 4 -54.82 41.99 -58.37
CA ASN A 4 -55.54 40.94 -57.59
C ASN A 4 -54.67 39.69 -57.25
N ASN A 5 -53.67 39.42 -58.14
CA ASN A 5 -52.83 38.23 -57.90
C ASN A 5 -51.87 38.44 -56.76
N LEU A 6 -51.38 39.65 -56.55
CA LEU A 6 -50.46 40.00 -55.48
C LEU A 6 -51.18 39.95 -54.13
N PHE A 7 -52.42 40.38 -54.04
CA PHE A 7 -53.26 40.35 -52.86
C PHE A 7 -53.63 38.90 -52.47
N SER A 8 -53.98 38.07 -53.47
CA SER A 8 -54.27 36.64 -53.24
C SER A 8 -53.04 35.89 -52.76
N PHE A 9 -51.82 36.23 -53.27
CA PHE A 9 -50.59 35.63 -52.87
C PHE A 9 -50.23 36.02 -51.42
N LEU A 10 -50.49 37.24 -51.00
CA LEU A 10 -50.23 37.75 -49.67
C LEU A 10 -51.19 37.08 -48.65
N ILE A 11 -52.48 36.89 -49.01
CA ILE A 11 -53.43 36.13 -48.18
C ILE A 11 -52.99 34.68 -47.99
N LEU A 12 -52.46 34.04 -49.02
CA LEU A 12 -52.02 32.65 -48.97
C LEU A 12 -50.78 32.50 -48.09
N ILE A 13 -49.86 33.48 -48.09
CA ILE A 13 -48.71 33.50 -47.18
C ILE A 13 -49.17 33.65 -45.73
N VAL A 14 -50.11 34.58 -45.46
CA VAL A 14 -50.64 34.81 -44.10
C VAL A 14 -51.37 33.55 -43.56
N LEU A 15 -52.15 32.89 -44.43
CA LEU A 15 -52.83 31.65 -44.07
C LEU A 15 -51.80 30.51 -43.75
N ARG A 16 -50.78 30.37 -44.59
CA ARG A 16 -49.72 29.38 -44.30
C ARG A 16 -48.94 29.67 -43.03
N ALA A 17 -48.60 30.94 -42.77
CA ALA A 17 -47.93 31.35 -41.54
C ALA A 17 -48.82 31.10 -40.32
N GLY A 18 -50.15 31.40 -40.44
CA GLY A 18 -51.12 31.11 -39.37
C GLY A 18 -51.27 29.61 -39.06
N VAL A 19 -51.37 28.77 -40.10
CA VAL A 19 -51.41 27.30 -39.90
C VAL A 19 -50.10 26.77 -39.29
N TYR A 20 -48.97 27.27 -39.75
CA TYR A 20 -47.66 26.90 -39.16
C TYR A 20 -47.58 27.28 -37.68
N PHE A 21 -48.03 28.46 -37.30
CA PHE A 21 -48.00 28.92 -35.90
C PHE A 21 -48.94 28.10 -35.01
N ILE A 22 -50.15 27.76 -35.53
CA ILE A 22 -51.08 26.90 -34.82
C ILE A 22 -50.53 25.49 -34.60
N VAL A 23 -49.92 24.92 -35.64
CA VAL A 23 -49.29 23.58 -35.53
C VAL A 23 -48.13 23.60 -34.54
N GLN A 24 -47.35 24.65 -34.50
CA GLN A 24 -46.23 24.78 -33.59
C GLN A 24 -46.70 24.95 -32.13
N THR A 25 -47.70 25.80 -31.87
CA THR A 25 -48.30 25.97 -30.52
C THR A 25 -48.96 24.70 -30.03
N VAL A 26 -49.62 23.92 -30.89
CA VAL A 26 -50.21 22.63 -30.52
C VAL A 26 -49.13 21.60 -30.21
N ARG A 27 -48.02 21.59 -30.95
CA ARG A 27 -46.87 20.72 -30.67
C ARG A 27 -46.21 21.07 -29.33
N ASP A 28 -45.96 22.36 -29.09
CA ASP A 28 -45.34 22.81 -27.84
C ASP A 28 -46.23 22.52 -26.61
N ALA A 29 -47.56 22.75 -26.77
CA ALA A 29 -48.56 22.40 -25.74
C ALA A 29 -48.64 20.88 -25.47
N SER A 30 -48.54 20.05 -26.50
CA SER A 30 -48.55 18.60 -26.34
C SER A 30 -47.28 18.07 -25.68
N GLN A 31 -46.13 18.66 -25.96
CA GLN A 31 -44.87 18.31 -25.29
C GLN A 31 -44.87 18.79 -23.84
N ALA A 32 -45.35 19.99 -23.55
CA ALA A 32 -45.45 20.50 -22.20
C ALA A 32 -46.45 19.68 -21.34
N ALA A 33 -47.52 19.15 -21.95
CA ALA A 33 -48.47 18.29 -21.25
C ALA A 33 -47.91 16.86 -21.00
N ALA A 34 -46.97 16.37 -21.84
CA ALA A 34 -46.36 15.06 -21.67
C ALA A 34 -45.20 15.05 -20.64
N ALA A 35 -44.54 16.18 -20.39
CA ALA A 35 -43.42 16.30 -19.47
C ALA A 35 -43.71 15.83 -18.03
N PRO A 36 -44.84 16.21 -17.38
CA PRO A 36 -45.15 15.74 -16.03
C PRO A 36 -45.41 14.23 -15.99
N PHE A 37 -45.95 13.62 -17.03
CA PHE A 37 -46.18 12.16 -17.08
C PHE A 37 -44.87 11.38 -17.24
N GLN A 38 -43.88 11.93 -17.94
CA GLN A 38 -42.56 11.32 -18.03
C GLN A 38 -41.83 11.39 -16.70
N GLN A 39 -41.91 12.49 -15.95
CA GLN A 39 -41.34 12.61 -14.63
C GLN A 39 -41.97 11.65 -13.62
N VAL A 40 -43.31 11.50 -13.64
CA VAL A 40 -44.02 10.55 -12.79
C VAL A 40 -43.60 9.10 -13.12
N ASN A 41 -43.48 8.76 -14.40
CA ASN A 41 -43.04 7.43 -14.81
C ASN A 41 -41.58 7.14 -14.38
N GLN A 42 -40.67 8.10 -14.49
CA GLN A 42 -39.29 7.97 -14.03
C GLN A 42 -39.23 7.84 -12.50
N ALA A 43 -40.02 8.63 -11.77
CA ALA A 43 -40.10 8.52 -10.32
C ALA A 43 -40.66 7.17 -9.88
N ASN A 44 -41.72 6.66 -10.55
CA ASN A 44 -42.26 5.33 -10.28
C ASN A 44 -41.29 4.21 -10.58
N GLN A 45 -40.52 4.30 -11.68
CA GLN A 45 -39.47 3.33 -12.00
C GLN A 45 -38.33 3.36 -10.95
N ALA A 46 -37.92 4.54 -10.52
CA ALA A 46 -36.92 4.70 -9.46
C ALA A 46 -37.42 4.10 -8.12
N LEU A 47 -38.67 4.35 -7.76
CA LEU A 47 -39.28 3.75 -6.57
C LEU A 47 -39.41 2.23 -6.70
N GLN A 48 -39.84 1.71 -7.85
CA GLN A 48 -39.90 0.26 -8.08
C GLN A 48 -38.52 -0.39 -7.96
N THR A 49 -37.49 0.24 -8.49
CA THR A 49 -36.10 -0.25 -8.37
C THR A 49 -35.63 -0.23 -6.91
N GLN A 50 -35.93 0.84 -6.16
CA GLN A 50 -35.61 0.92 -4.74
C GLN A 50 -36.35 -0.13 -3.91
N VAL A 51 -37.65 -0.31 -4.16
CA VAL A 51 -38.47 -1.33 -3.48
C VAL A 51 -38.02 -2.73 -3.86
N SER A 52 -37.64 -2.98 -5.13
CA SER A 52 -37.10 -4.26 -5.55
C SER A 52 -35.77 -4.58 -4.86
N ASN A 53 -34.89 -3.59 -4.72
CA ASN A 53 -33.62 -3.74 -4.01
C ASN A 53 -33.79 -3.97 -2.50
N LEU A 54 -34.84 -3.40 -1.90
CA LEU A 54 -35.16 -3.61 -0.49
C LEU A 54 -35.83 -4.98 -0.23
N LEU A 55 -36.66 -5.44 -1.17
CA LEU A 55 -37.35 -6.74 -1.05
C LEU A 55 -36.50 -7.92 -1.46
N ASN A 56 -35.52 -7.69 -2.35
CA ASN A 56 -34.56 -8.67 -2.79
C ASN A 56 -33.14 -8.12 -2.57
N PRO A 57 -32.69 -7.99 -1.32
CA PRO A 57 -31.33 -7.58 -1.06
C PRO A 57 -30.39 -8.59 -1.74
N THR A 58 -29.51 -8.08 -2.61
CA THR A 58 -28.45 -8.91 -3.17
C THR A 58 -27.68 -9.49 -1.97
N PRO A 59 -27.57 -10.79 -1.81
CA PRO A 59 -26.83 -11.35 -0.71
C PRO A 59 -25.37 -10.86 -0.83
N THR A 60 -24.98 -9.99 0.09
CA THR A 60 -23.58 -9.66 0.24
C THR A 60 -22.93 -10.89 0.85
N ILE A 61 -22.21 -11.66 0.04
CA ILE A 61 -21.36 -12.72 0.54
C ILE A 61 -20.23 -11.99 1.26
N ILE A 62 -20.32 -11.95 2.60
CA ILE A 62 -19.22 -11.52 3.45
C ILE A 62 -18.31 -12.74 3.52
N PRO A 63 -17.14 -12.72 2.86
CA PRO A 63 -16.24 -13.86 2.89
C PRO A 63 -15.79 -14.08 4.34
N ASP A 64 -15.72 -15.35 4.75
CA ASP A 64 -15.24 -15.73 6.07
C ASP A 64 -13.77 -15.24 6.23
N PRO A 65 -13.43 -14.48 7.28
CA PRO A 65 -12.05 -14.09 7.57
C PRO A 65 -11.05 -15.23 7.53
N VAL A 66 -11.47 -16.44 7.89
CA VAL A 66 -10.63 -17.66 7.85
C VAL A 66 -10.14 -17.99 6.44
N THR A 67 -10.94 -17.73 5.40
CA THR A 67 -10.52 -17.97 4.01
C THR A 67 -9.36 -17.06 3.61
N TYR A 68 -9.40 -15.80 4.01
CA TYR A 68 -8.33 -14.84 3.70
C TYR A 68 -7.06 -15.07 4.51
N ILE A 69 -7.14 -15.61 5.73
CA ILE A 69 -5.96 -15.95 6.51
C ILE A 69 -5.07 -16.92 5.76
N ASN A 70 -5.64 -17.90 5.08
CA ASN A 70 -4.85 -18.87 4.31
C ASN A 70 -4.15 -18.21 3.11
N GLU A 71 -4.78 -17.25 2.46
CA GLU A 71 -4.17 -16.48 1.36
C GLU A 71 -3.06 -15.55 1.87
N ILE A 72 -3.27 -14.90 3.02
CA ILE A 72 -2.28 -14.04 3.68
C ILE A 72 -1.09 -14.86 4.17
N ARG A 73 -1.32 -16.02 4.78
CA ARG A 73 -0.25 -16.93 5.22
C ARG A 73 0.57 -17.50 4.06
N ALA A 74 -0.02 -17.58 2.86
CA ALA A 74 0.71 -17.96 1.66
C ALA A 74 1.78 -16.92 1.25
N LEU A 75 1.72 -15.68 1.79
CA LEU A 75 2.77 -14.68 1.61
C LEU A 75 4.03 -15.00 2.45
N ALA A 76 3.93 -15.96 3.41
CA ALA A 76 4.98 -16.39 4.33
C ALA A 76 5.67 -15.19 5.02
N ARG A 77 6.72 -14.64 4.43
CA ARG A 77 7.45 -13.47 4.94
C ARG A 77 7.04 -12.21 4.21
N LEU A 78 6.52 -11.22 4.93
CA LEU A 78 6.24 -9.89 4.41
C LEU A 78 7.44 -8.98 4.72
N GLU A 79 8.41 -8.96 3.84
CA GLU A 79 9.55 -8.03 3.92
C GLU A 79 9.07 -6.62 3.60
N THR A 80 9.18 -5.71 4.56
CA THR A 80 8.58 -4.37 4.44
C THR A 80 9.60 -3.25 4.42
N ILE A 81 10.84 -3.54 4.84
CA ILE A 81 11.91 -2.55 4.85
C ILE A 81 13.28 -3.21 4.73
N GLN A 82 14.18 -2.52 4.04
CA GLN A 82 15.58 -2.87 3.92
C GLN A 82 16.43 -1.65 4.24
N TYR A 83 17.39 -1.81 5.15
CA TYR A 83 18.44 -0.82 5.43
C TYR A 83 19.74 -1.25 4.82
N SER A 84 20.48 -0.28 4.23
CA SER A 84 21.89 -0.43 3.86
C SER A 84 22.72 0.38 4.83
N VAL A 85 23.59 -0.28 5.56
CA VAL A 85 24.37 0.30 6.65
C VAL A 85 25.85 0.16 6.34
N GLU A 86 26.60 1.24 6.56
CA GLU A 86 28.07 1.23 6.49
C GLU A 86 28.66 1.48 7.88
N LYS A 87 29.64 0.66 8.27
CA LYS A 87 30.36 0.79 9.54
C LYS A 87 31.86 0.65 9.33
N VAL A 88 32.59 1.45 10.08
CA VAL A 88 34.06 1.34 10.13
C VAL A 88 34.45 0.66 11.44
N ILE A 89 35.09 -0.48 11.33
CA ILE A 89 35.47 -1.33 12.46
C ILE A 89 37.00 -1.36 12.57
N THR A 90 37.52 -1.16 13.75
CA THR A 90 38.93 -1.36 14.05
C THR A 90 39.10 -2.63 14.84
N GLY A 91 39.93 -3.52 14.34
CA GLY A 91 40.41 -4.69 15.08
C GLY A 91 41.88 -4.54 15.37
N GLU A 92 42.30 -4.97 16.54
CA GLU A 92 43.71 -4.98 16.92
C GLU A 92 44.07 -6.18 17.78
N THR A 93 45.24 -6.73 17.56
CA THR A 93 45.83 -7.76 18.40
C THR A 93 47.11 -7.20 19.01
N GLY A 94 47.34 -7.55 20.26
CA GLY A 94 48.41 -6.97 21.05
C GLY A 94 47.84 -6.02 22.07
N GLY A 95 48.00 -5.21 22.65
CA GLY A 95 47.44 -4.30 23.65
C GLY A 95 48.50 -3.94 24.67
N GLY A 96 49.34 -2.99 24.34
CA GLY A 96 50.32 -2.54 25.31
C GLY A 96 51.42 -1.67 24.75
N THR A 97 52.43 -1.41 25.58
CA THR A 97 53.53 -0.49 25.29
C THR A 97 54.38 -0.91 24.06
N PHE A 98 54.25 -2.13 23.58
CA PHE A 98 55.04 -2.70 22.48
C PHE A 98 54.24 -2.99 21.20
N ASP A 99 53.03 -2.42 21.06
CA ASP A 99 52.15 -2.64 19.90
C ASP A 99 52.82 -2.29 18.56
N ALA A 100 53.63 -1.23 18.54
CA ALA A 100 54.39 -0.85 17.36
C ALA A 100 55.39 -1.93 16.90
N LEU A 101 55.76 -2.88 17.78
CA LEU A 101 56.68 -3.98 17.45
C LEU A 101 55.94 -5.30 17.21
N PHE A 102 54.93 -5.60 17.96
CA PHE A 102 54.27 -6.93 18.00
C PHE A 102 52.77 -6.89 17.73
N GLY A 103 52.13 -5.70 17.58
CA GLY A 103 50.71 -5.56 17.30
C GLY A 103 50.37 -5.79 15.83
N ASP A 104 49.13 -6.11 15.59
CA ASP A 104 48.51 -6.12 14.25
C ASP A 104 47.17 -5.40 14.33
N LYS A 105 47.01 -4.37 13.52
CA LYS A 105 45.83 -3.51 13.53
C LYS A 105 45.19 -3.46 12.14
N ILE A 106 43.87 -3.63 12.08
CA ILE A 106 43.12 -3.58 10.84
C ILE A 106 41.99 -2.54 10.95
N LEU A 107 41.85 -1.70 9.94
CA LEU A 107 40.72 -0.79 9.76
C LEU A 107 39.89 -1.34 8.61
N PHE A 108 38.67 -1.74 8.92
CA PHE A 108 37.78 -2.41 8.00
C PHE A 108 36.53 -1.57 7.76
N VAL A 109 36.17 -1.38 6.49
CA VAL A 109 34.87 -0.75 6.09
C VAL A 109 33.91 -1.86 5.73
N GLY A 110 32.90 -2.05 6.56
CA GLY A 110 31.84 -3.02 6.37
C GLY A 110 30.58 -2.37 5.81
N HIS A 111 30.13 -2.84 4.66
CA HIS A 111 28.81 -2.56 4.13
C HIS A 111 27.91 -3.74 4.39
N GLY A 112 26.69 -3.49 4.89
CA GLY A 112 25.75 -4.57 5.14
C GLY A 112 24.32 -4.21 4.82
N THR A 113 23.50 -5.24 4.74
CA THR A 113 22.08 -5.15 4.49
C THR A 113 21.33 -5.79 5.64
N VAL A 114 20.32 -5.07 6.16
CA VAL A 114 19.39 -5.58 7.16
C VAL A 114 17.99 -5.49 6.61
N ILE A 115 17.29 -6.62 6.59
CA ILE A 115 15.90 -6.74 6.11
C ILE A 115 15.02 -7.12 7.28
N ALA A 116 13.94 -6.35 7.46
CA ALA A 116 12.93 -6.59 8.48
C ALA A 116 11.53 -6.65 7.88
N GLY A 117 10.62 -7.28 8.61
CA GLY A 117 9.23 -7.43 8.20
C GLY A 117 8.44 -8.26 9.20
N ILE A 118 7.29 -8.77 8.75
CA ILE A 118 6.39 -9.60 9.56
C ILE A 118 6.32 -11.02 9.01
N ASP A 119 6.48 -11.99 9.89
CA ASP A 119 6.25 -13.40 9.59
C ASP A 119 4.74 -13.69 9.61
N MET A 120 4.14 -13.75 8.43
CA MET A 120 2.72 -13.98 8.27
C MET A 120 2.30 -15.43 8.58
N GLU A 121 3.23 -16.38 8.67
CA GLU A 121 2.92 -17.74 9.12
C GLU A 121 2.48 -17.76 10.59
N LYS A 122 2.90 -16.76 11.37
CA LYS A 122 2.51 -16.58 12.78
C LYS A 122 1.11 -15.99 12.96
N LEU A 123 0.50 -15.46 11.89
CA LEU A 123 -0.87 -14.95 11.94
C LEU A 123 -1.85 -16.11 12.06
N ARG A 124 -2.73 -16.05 13.06
CA ARG A 124 -3.75 -17.08 13.34
C ARG A 124 -5.15 -16.51 13.22
N PRO A 125 -6.20 -17.36 13.04
CA PRO A 125 -7.59 -16.92 12.98
C PRO A 125 -8.03 -16.09 14.20
N GLU A 126 -7.55 -16.42 15.38
CA GLU A 126 -7.82 -15.69 16.63
C GLU A 126 -7.26 -14.27 16.65
N HIS A 127 -6.30 -13.95 15.76
CA HIS A 127 -5.73 -12.61 15.62
C HIS A 127 -6.56 -11.69 14.69
N MET A 128 -7.70 -12.19 14.18
CA MET A 128 -8.57 -11.43 13.30
C MET A 128 -10.01 -11.49 13.78
N ARG A 129 -10.66 -10.34 13.91
CA ARG A 129 -12.03 -10.20 14.35
C ARG A 129 -12.81 -9.27 13.44
N PHE A 130 -13.94 -9.72 12.93
CA PHE A 130 -14.82 -8.91 12.13
C PHE A 130 -16.14 -8.66 12.86
N GLU A 131 -16.37 -7.42 13.30
CA GLU A 131 -17.57 -7.03 14.03
C GLU A 131 -18.05 -5.64 13.55
N ASN A 132 -19.36 -5.50 13.39
CA ASN A 132 -20.02 -4.24 13.02
C ASN A 132 -19.43 -3.57 11.76
N GLY A 133 -18.91 -4.36 10.80
CA GLY A 133 -18.32 -3.83 9.56
C GLY A 133 -16.88 -3.34 9.72
N VAL A 134 -16.23 -3.60 10.86
CA VAL A 134 -14.83 -3.29 11.15
C VAL A 134 -14.03 -4.58 11.25
N LEU A 135 -12.96 -4.69 10.49
CA LEU A 135 -11.97 -5.76 10.59
C LEU A 135 -10.87 -5.32 11.54
N THR A 136 -10.74 -5.97 12.68
CA THR A 136 -9.63 -5.76 13.61
C THR A 136 -8.60 -6.86 13.40
N VAL A 137 -7.35 -6.49 13.18
CA VAL A 137 -6.25 -7.40 12.91
C VAL A 137 -5.14 -7.13 13.91
N GLN A 138 -4.67 -8.18 14.59
CA GLN A 138 -3.47 -8.15 15.41
C GLN A 138 -2.33 -8.80 14.63
N LEU A 139 -1.37 -7.99 14.20
CA LEU A 139 -0.20 -8.50 13.48
C LEU A 139 0.81 -9.10 14.46
N PRO A 140 1.56 -10.14 14.04
CA PRO A 140 2.78 -10.54 14.72
C PRO A 140 3.77 -9.36 14.78
N PRO A 141 4.64 -9.30 15.80
CA PRO A 141 5.66 -8.26 15.86
C PRO A 141 6.63 -8.39 14.70
N ALA A 142 7.11 -7.24 14.20
CA ALA A 142 8.16 -7.21 13.19
C ALA A 142 9.46 -7.84 13.72
N GLU A 143 10.16 -8.55 12.84
CA GLU A 143 11.42 -9.22 13.17
C GLU A 143 12.47 -9.03 12.05
N ILE A 144 13.73 -9.23 12.40
CA ILE A 144 14.83 -9.22 11.43
C ILE A 144 14.85 -10.58 10.71
N PHE A 145 14.73 -10.53 9.39
CA PHE A 145 14.84 -11.72 8.56
C PHE A 145 16.26 -11.98 8.09
N ILE A 146 16.98 -10.91 7.76
CA ILE A 146 18.34 -10.98 7.24
C ILE A 146 19.13 -9.83 7.86
N ALA A 147 20.33 -10.15 8.34
CA ALA A 147 21.39 -9.19 8.63
C ALA A 147 22.68 -9.81 8.08
N THR A 148 23.25 -9.22 7.08
CA THR A 148 24.43 -9.78 6.40
C THR A 148 25.38 -8.71 5.90
N LEU A 149 26.68 -9.06 5.88
CA LEU A 149 27.72 -8.24 5.29
C LEU A 149 27.78 -8.44 3.77
N ASP A 150 27.81 -7.35 3.02
CA ASP A 150 28.08 -7.35 1.58
C ASP A 150 29.62 -7.48 1.37
N ASN A 151 30.08 -8.69 1.09
CA ASN A 151 31.49 -8.96 0.94
C ASN A 151 32.12 -8.32 -0.32
N GLU A 152 31.31 -7.95 -1.32
CA GLU A 152 31.81 -7.30 -2.53
C GLU A 152 32.07 -5.80 -2.28
N LYS A 153 31.30 -5.17 -1.40
CA LYS A 153 31.46 -3.77 -1.03
C LYS A 153 32.31 -3.54 0.20
N SER A 154 32.51 -4.59 1.01
CA SER A 154 33.29 -4.50 2.24
C SER A 154 34.79 -4.76 1.96
N TYR A 155 35.64 -3.94 2.55
CA TYR A 155 37.08 -4.03 2.30
C TYR A 155 37.91 -3.60 3.50
N VAL A 156 39.15 -4.10 3.51
CA VAL A 156 40.19 -3.62 4.44
C VAL A 156 40.71 -2.28 3.92
N TYR A 157 40.45 -1.22 4.65
CA TYR A 157 40.93 0.12 4.32
C TYR A 157 42.43 0.27 4.61
N ASN A 158 42.85 -0.21 5.78
CA ASN A 158 44.26 -0.18 6.19
C ASN A 158 44.57 -1.36 7.13
N ARG A 159 45.80 -1.86 7.04
CA ARG A 159 46.36 -2.82 7.99
C ARG A 159 47.78 -2.38 8.34
N ASP A 160 48.03 -2.25 9.63
CA ASP A 160 49.31 -1.89 10.19
C ASP A 160 49.83 -3.03 11.09
N THR A 161 50.88 -3.69 10.65
CA THR A 161 51.49 -4.83 11.34
C THR A 161 52.85 -4.41 11.87
N GLY A 162 53.06 -4.61 13.17
CA GLY A 162 54.30 -4.25 13.85
C GLY A 162 55.54 -4.87 13.25
N LEU A 163 56.65 -4.23 13.40
CA LEU A 163 57.94 -4.60 12.74
C LEU A 163 58.40 -6.03 13.01
N LEU A 164 58.03 -6.61 14.13
CA LEU A 164 58.40 -7.99 14.54
C LEU A 164 57.17 -8.91 14.60
N ALA A 165 56.00 -8.37 14.26
CA ALA A 165 54.77 -9.15 14.21
C ALA A 165 54.59 -9.88 12.87
N LYS A 166 53.70 -10.87 12.88
CA LYS A 166 53.14 -11.47 11.67
C LYS A 166 51.67 -11.12 11.61
N PRO A 167 51.10 -10.83 10.41
CA PRO A 167 49.69 -10.62 10.26
C PRO A 167 48.89 -11.79 10.86
N ASP A 168 47.96 -11.51 11.77
CA ASP A 168 47.03 -12.54 12.32
C ASP A 168 46.00 -12.91 11.24
N PRO A 169 45.96 -14.16 10.77
CA PRO A 169 45.02 -14.60 9.75
C PRO A 169 43.57 -14.56 10.22
N ASN A 170 43.33 -14.58 11.54
CA ASN A 170 42.00 -14.61 12.13
C ASN A 170 41.43 -13.19 12.36
N LEU A 171 42.28 -12.17 12.43
CA LEU A 171 41.88 -10.81 12.77
C LEU A 171 40.86 -10.26 11.79
N GLU A 172 41.03 -10.50 10.50
CA GLU A 172 40.04 -10.06 9.49
C GLU A 172 38.69 -10.77 9.66
N THR A 173 38.70 -12.07 9.96
CA THR A 173 37.45 -12.82 10.20
C THR A 173 36.70 -12.26 11.42
N LEU A 174 37.42 -11.96 12.50
CA LEU A 174 36.83 -11.37 13.71
C LEU A 174 36.27 -9.99 13.44
N VAL A 175 36.95 -9.16 12.68
CA VAL A 175 36.49 -7.82 12.33
C VAL A 175 35.27 -7.87 11.42
N ARG A 176 35.19 -8.80 10.47
CA ARG A 176 34.00 -9.01 9.64
C ARG A 176 32.79 -9.44 10.47
N GLN A 177 32.94 -10.36 11.41
CA GLN A 177 31.89 -10.77 12.35
C GLN A 177 31.46 -9.60 13.23
N SER A 178 32.41 -8.82 13.73
CA SER A 178 32.08 -7.62 14.52
C SER A 178 31.33 -6.57 13.68
N ALA A 179 31.72 -6.39 12.40
CA ALA A 179 31.03 -5.49 11.48
C ALA A 179 29.57 -5.90 11.26
N GLU A 180 29.31 -7.19 11.07
CA GLU A 180 27.94 -7.70 10.91
C GLU A 180 27.08 -7.43 12.16
N GLN A 181 27.62 -7.64 13.36
CA GLN A 181 26.94 -7.35 14.61
C GLN A 181 26.67 -5.84 14.80
N GLU A 182 27.65 -4.99 14.50
CA GLU A 182 27.48 -3.53 14.61
C GLU A 182 26.53 -2.97 13.56
N ILE A 183 26.43 -3.56 12.37
CA ILE A 183 25.46 -3.22 11.34
C ILE A 183 24.05 -3.57 11.81
N LEU A 184 23.84 -4.79 12.33
CA LEU A 184 22.55 -5.19 12.91
C LEU A 184 22.14 -4.27 14.06
N LYS A 185 23.06 -4.01 14.99
CA LYS A 185 22.83 -3.13 16.13
C LYS A 185 22.43 -1.73 15.68
N ALA A 186 23.13 -1.14 14.72
CA ALA A 186 22.78 0.17 14.18
C ALA A 186 21.38 0.19 13.55
N ALA A 187 21.01 -0.82 12.77
CA ALA A 187 19.68 -0.90 12.19
C ALA A 187 18.57 -0.99 13.26
N LEU A 188 18.82 -1.72 14.35
CA LEU A 188 17.89 -1.80 15.48
C LEU A 188 17.78 -0.46 16.24
N GLU A 189 18.90 0.23 16.48
CA GLU A 189 18.94 1.55 17.11
C GLU A 189 18.25 2.61 16.25
N ASP A 190 18.34 2.49 14.92
CA ASP A 190 17.65 3.36 13.96
C ASP A 190 16.16 3.01 13.78
N GLY A 191 15.61 2.07 14.56
CA GLY A 191 14.19 1.77 14.62
C GLY A 191 13.66 0.96 13.43
N ILE A 192 14.46 0.11 12.81
CA ILE A 192 14.05 -0.69 11.64
C ILE A 192 12.81 -1.54 11.91
N LEU A 193 12.65 -2.07 13.13
CA LEU A 193 11.50 -2.91 13.49
C LEU A 193 10.20 -2.09 13.57
N GLU A 194 10.26 -0.90 14.15
CA GLU A 194 9.11 0.01 14.22
C GLU A 194 8.67 0.42 12.81
N GLN A 195 9.63 0.80 11.97
CA GLN A 195 9.33 1.17 10.59
C GLN A 195 8.83 -0.03 9.78
N ALA A 196 9.33 -1.23 10.03
CA ALA A 196 8.83 -2.45 9.40
C ALA A 196 7.37 -2.71 9.77
N GLN A 197 6.99 -2.52 11.03
CA GLN A 197 5.61 -2.66 11.50
C GLN A 197 4.68 -1.66 10.79
N ILE A 198 5.05 -0.38 10.78
CA ILE A 198 4.27 0.70 10.13
C ILE A 198 4.06 0.39 8.64
N ASN A 199 5.11 -0.01 7.95
CA ASN A 199 5.05 -0.33 6.53
C ASN A 199 4.16 -1.55 6.24
N ALA A 200 4.22 -2.57 7.10
CA ALA A 200 3.37 -3.75 7.01
C ALA A 200 1.89 -3.40 7.17
N GLU A 201 1.55 -2.60 8.17
CA GLU A 201 0.19 -2.13 8.41
C GLU A 201 -0.35 -1.33 7.23
N ALA A 202 0.46 -0.41 6.69
CA ALA A 202 0.09 0.39 5.53
C ALA A 202 -0.13 -0.47 4.27
N TYR A 203 0.68 -1.50 4.06
CA TYR A 203 0.52 -2.46 2.97
C TYR A 203 -0.74 -3.30 3.14
N LEU A 204 -0.91 -3.89 4.31
CA LEU A 204 -2.04 -4.77 4.62
C LEU A 204 -3.36 -4.01 4.67
N PHE A 205 -3.37 -2.75 5.09
CA PHE A 205 -4.57 -1.90 4.99
C PHE A 205 -5.07 -1.78 3.54
N LYS A 206 -4.17 -1.52 2.59
CA LYS A 206 -4.51 -1.46 1.16
C LYS A 206 -4.99 -2.82 0.65
N PHE A 207 -4.34 -3.88 1.08
CA PHE A 207 -4.69 -5.25 0.72
C PHE A 207 -6.10 -5.62 1.22
N PHE A 208 -6.41 -5.39 2.50
CA PHE A 208 -7.74 -5.64 3.06
C PHE A 208 -8.82 -4.77 2.43
N THR A 209 -8.50 -3.51 2.13
CA THR A 209 -9.42 -2.62 1.40
C THR A 209 -9.77 -3.18 0.03
N ALA A 210 -8.81 -3.70 -0.70
CA ALA A 210 -9.03 -4.35 -2.01
C ALA A 210 -9.86 -5.64 -1.90
N LEU A 211 -9.78 -6.34 -0.77
CA LEU A 211 -10.60 -7.52 -0.47
C LEU A 211 -12.02 -7.17 0.03
N GLY A 212 -12.39 -5.88 0.15
CA GLY A 212 -13.71 -5.44 0.58
C GLY A 212 -13.84 -5.09 2.06
N PHE A 213 -12.72 -4.93 2.79
CA PHE A 213 -12.67 -4.49 4.20
C PHE A 213 -12.06 -3.08 4.32
N PRO A 214 -12.77 -2.02 3.88
CA PRO A 214 -12.24 -0.65 3.93
C PRO A 214 -12.06 -0.12 5.36
N ASN A 215 -12.78 -0.70 6.33
CA ASN A 215 -12.69 -0.33 7.74
C ASN A 215 -11.82 -1.35 8.49
N THR A 216 -10.53 -1.41 8.16
CA THR A 216 -9.55 -2.25 8.85
C THR A 216 -8.79 -1.43 9.89
N ILE A 217 -8.63 -1.96 11.09
CA ILE A 217 -7.80 -1.40 12.16
C ILE A 217 -6.80 -2.43 12.63
N PHE A 218 -5.60 -1.98 12.99
CA PHE A 218 -4.56 -2.83 13.59
C PHE A 218 -4.53 -2.59 15.09
N ALA A 219 -4.50 -3.67 15.86
CA ALA A 219 -4.52 -3.63 17.33
C ALA A 219 -3.15 -4.04 17.88
N ASP A 220 -2.65 -3.25 18.84
CA ASP A 220 -1.36 -3.50 19.51
C ASP A 220 -1.48 -4.57 20.63
N ASN A 221 -2.70 -4.79 21.16
CA ASN A 221 -2.94 -5.71 22.27
C ASN A 221 -3.76 -6.93 21.85
N PRO A 222 -3.51 -8.12 22.46
CA PRO A 222 -4.34 -9.31 22.24
C PRO A 222 -5.78 -9.05 22.69
N PHE A 223 -6.72 -9.66 21.96
CA PHE A 223 -8.16 -9.65 22.30
C PHE A 223 -8.46 -10.40 23.59
#